data_66915017a2ea677aa286acb45899a1c6
#
_entry.id   66915017a2ea677aa286acb45899a1c6
#
_cell.length_a   1.000
_cell.length_b   1.000
_cell.length_c   1.000
_cell.angle_alpha   90.00
_cell.angle_beta   90.00
_cell.angle_gamma   90.00
#
_symmetry.space_group_name_H-M   'P 1'
#
loop_
_entity.id
_entity.type
_entity.pdbx_description
1 polymer ?
#
loop_
_entity_poly.entity_id
_entity_poly.type
_entity_poly.pdbx_seq_one_letter_code
_entity_poly.pdbx_strand_id
1 'polypeptide(L)'
;MGGKFVRLGDVCIVGTGSGNRQDATEDGKYPFFVRSKKVLLNDNYEFDEEAILIPGEGGIGDIFHYYKGKYALHQRTYRIHPISDAINTKFLYYYMFANFKKFILMKAVSATVTSIRKPMIETFEVPIPPLEEQARIVSILDRFEALTTDLQTGLPAEIEARRQQYEYYRNKLLTFKHTA
;
A
#
# COMPACT_ATOMS: atom_id res chain seq x y z
N MET A 1 -16.52 -14.74 -2.22
CA MET A 1 -16.13 -14.66 -0.80
C MET A 1 -16.86 -13.47 -0.18
N GLY A 2 -17.57 -13.65 0.93
CA GLY A 2 -18.19 -12.57 1.70
C GLY A 2 -17.26 -12.18 2.84
N GLY A 3 -17.13 -10.88 3.11
CA GLY A 3 -16.36 -10.38 4.23
C GLY A 3 -17.06 -9.15 4.82
N LYS A 4 -16.96 -8.96 6.13
CA LYS A 4 -17.40 -7.73 6.77
C LYS A 4 -16.46 -6.61 6.30
N PHE A 5 -17.01 -5.53 5.77
CA PHE A 5 -16.25 -4.34 5.43
C PHE A 5 -16.18 -3.41 6.64
N VAL A 6 -15.02 -2.83 6.87
CA VAL A 6 -14.76 -1.84 7.92
C VAL A 6 -14.05 -0.65 7.31
N ARG A 7 -14.22 0.53 7.91
CA ARG A 7 -13.46 1.72 7.51
C ARG A 7 -12.02 1.58 7.96
N LEU A 8 -11.09 2.01 7.12
CA LEU A 8 -9.65 1.96 7.43
C LEU A 8 -9.32 2.70 8.73
N GLY A 9 -9.97 3.85 8.98
CA GLY A 9 -9.76 4.63 10.19
C GLY A 9 -10.23 3.97 11.48
N ASP A 10 -11.09 2.94 11.40
CA ASP A 10 -11.56 2.19 12.58
C ASP A 10 -10.55 1.12 13.04
N VAL A 11 -9.61 0.74 12.16
CA VAL A 11 -8.70 -0.40 12.35
C VAL A 11 -7.23 -0.07 12.12
N CYS A 12 -6.93 1.17 11.70
CA CYS A 12 -5.57 1.63 11.43
C CYS A 12 -5.34 3.04 11.99
N ILE A 13 -4.10 3.31 12.40
CA ILE A 13 -3.63 4.67 12.62
C ILE A 13 -3.19 5.24 11.27
N VAL A 14 -3.79 6.36 10.88
CA VAL A 14 -3.39 7.14 9.69
C VAL A 14 -2.72 8.42 10.14
N GLY A 15 -1.48 8.64 9.71
CA GLY A 15 -0.70 9.82 10.06
C GLY A 15 0.34 10.13 8.99
N THR A 16 1.05 11.25 9.15
CA THR A 16 2.19 11.62 8.31
C THR A 16 3.46 11.66 9.13
N GLY A 17 4.60 11.67 8.46
CA GLY A 17 5.86 11.98 9.12
C GLY A 17 6.07 13.47 9.34
N SER A 18 7.24 13.80 9.89
CA SER A 18 7.69 15.17 10.14
C SER A 18 8.82 15.60 9.20
N GLY A 19 9.46 14.66 8.48
CA GLY A 19 10.65 14.91 7.67
C GLY A 19 10.41 15.74 6.41
N ASN A 20 11.44 16.43 5.96
CA ASN A 20 11.51 17.13 4.69
C ASN A 20 12.54 16.47 3.78
N ARG A 21 12.44 16.65 2.47
CA ARG A 21 13.35 16.01 1.52
C ARG A 21 14.82 16.35 1.76
N GLN A 22 15.10 17.53 2.28
CA GLN A 22 16.47 17.99 2.63
C GLN A 22 17.08 17.22 3.80
N ASP A 23 16.28 16.49 4.59
CA ASP A 23 16.75 15.67 5.71
C ASP A 23 17.32 14.33 5.23
N ALA A 24 17.27 14.07 3.91
CA ALA A 24 17.88 12.89 3.33
C ALA A 24 19.42 12.99 3.35
N THR A 25 20.06 11.88 3.68
CA THR A 25 21.51 11.71 3.68
C THR A 25 21.91 10.60 2.72
N GLU A 26 23.13 10.66 2.13
CA GLU A 26 23.57 9.66 1.16
C GLU A 26 23.83 8.30 1.83
N ASP A 27 24.42 8.30 3.02
CA ASP A 27 24.81 7.11 3.78
C ASP A 27 23.96 6.90 5.05
N GLY A 28 22.73 7.35 5.04
CA GLY A 28 21.82 7.24 6.20
C GLY A 28 21.54 5.80 6.59
N LYS A 29 21.25 5.56 7.87
CA LYS A 29 21.05 4.24 8.45
C LYS A 29 19.66 3.67 8.22
N TYR A 30 18.66 4.54 8.02
CA TYR A 30 17.26 4.15 7.96
C TYR A 30 16.64 4.58 6.65
N PRO A 31 15.71 3.78 6.07
CA PRO A 31 14.97 4.18 4.89
C PRO A 31 14.11 5.42 5.21
N PHE A 32 14.13 6.35 4.29
CA PHE A 32 13.33 7.57 4.34
C PHE A 32 12.34 7.59 3.19
N PHE A 33 11.07 7.38 3.51
CA PHE A 33 10.00 7.34 2.52
C PHE A 33 9.47 8.75 2.26
N VAL A 34 9.61 9.14 1.01
CA VAL A 34 9.14 10.42 0.48
C VAL A 34 8.03 10.21 -0.55
N ARG A 35 7.60 11.25 -1.25
CA ARG A 35 6.52 11.19 -2.25
C ARG A 35 6.89 10.49 -3.58
N SER A 36 7.93 9.68 -3.62
CA SER A 36 8.42 9.01 -4.83
C SER A 36 8.56 7.50 -4.62
N LYS A 37 8.67 6.77 -5.74
CA LYS A 37 9.01 5.33 -5.69
C LYS A 37 10.42 5.09 -5.14
N LYS A 38 11.34 6.05 -5.35
CA LYS A 38 12.70 5.96 -4.81
C LYS A 38 12.66 6.23 -3.32
N VAL A 39 13.14 5.28 -2.54
CA VAL A 39 13.37 5.42 -1.11
C VAL A 39 14.71 6.11 -0.91
N LEU A 40 14.75 7.12 -0.06
CA LEU A 40 15.96 7.83 0.35
C LEU A 40 16.48 7.24 1.67
N LEU A 41 17.55 7.78 2.21
CA LEU A 41 18.09 7.39 3.51
C LEU A 41 18.08 8.59 4.46
N ASN A 42 18.06 8.31 5.78
CA ASN A 42 18.14 9.29 6.86
C ASN A 42 18.94 8.69 8.02
N ASP A 43 19.62 9.52 8.77
CA ASP A 43 20.39 9.07 9.95
C ASP A 43 19.52 8.72 11.15
N ASN A 44 18.30 9.25 11.18
CA ASN A 44 17.32 9.06 12.23
C ASN A 44 16.08 8.35 11.71
N TYR A 45 15.40 7.64 12.60
CA TYR A 45 14.06 7.09 12.32
C TYR A 45 13.01 7.80 13.18
N GLU A 46 11.79 7.81 12.70
CA GLU A 46 10.63 8.39 13.39
C GLU A 46 9.66 7.30 13.86
N PHE A 47 9.58 6.20 13.12
CA PHE A 47 8.69 5.07 13.38
C PHE A 47 9.45 3.75 13.42
N ASP A 48 8.96 2.81 14.24
CA ASP A 48 9.43 1.41 14.31
C ASP A 48 8.18 0.53 14.35
N GLU A 49 7.67 0.18 13.17
CA GLU A 49 6.38 -0.50 13.02
C GLU A 49 6.27 -1.20 11.66
N GLU A 50 5.18 -1.91 11.45
CA GLU A 50 4.79 -2.44 10.15
C GLU A 50 3.68 -1.57 9.55
N ALA A 51 3.91 -0.95 8.39
CA ALA A 51 3.01 0.02 7.81
C ALA A 51 2.98 0.01 6.28
N ILE A 52 1.91 0.58 5.74
CA ILE A 52 1.76 0.93 4.33
C ILE A 52 1.98 2.43 4.19
N LEU A 53 2.83 2.82 3.24
CA LEU A 53 3.24 4.20 3.06
C LEU A 53 2.80 4.67 1.68
N ILE A 54 2.06 5.78 1.64
CA ILE A 54 1.51 6.34 0.39
C ILE A 54 1.73 7.86 0.32
N PRO A 55 2.03 8.43 -0.86
CA PRO A 55 2.15 9.87 -1.00
C PRO A 55 0.78 10.56 -0.86
N GLY A 56 0.76 11.69 -0.17
CA GLY A 56 -0.40 12.57 -0.09
C GLY A 56 -0.58 13.46 -1.33
N GLU A 57 0.47 13.60 -2.14
CA GLU A 57 0.52 14.40 -3.36
C GLU A 57 1.47 13.74 -4.37
N GLY A 58 1.13 13.81 -5.66
CA GLY A 58 1.92 13.20 -6.74
C GLY A 58 1.97 11.66 -6.65
N GLY A 59 1.67 10.96 -7.71
CA GLY A 59 1.65 9.50 -7.72
C GLY A 59 0.61 8.84 -6.82
N ILE A 60 -0.48 9.56 -6.51
CA ILE A 60 -1.57 9.07 -5.68
C ILE A 60 -2.21 7.84 -6.32
N GLY A 61 -2.27 6.75 -5.55
CA GLY A 61 -2.80 5.47 -6.02
C GLY A 61 -1.87 4.68 -6.96
N ASP A 62 -0.66 5.20 -7.25
CA ASP A 62 0.35 4.54 -8.08
C ASP A 62 1.63 4.21 -7.30
N ILE A 63 1.83 4.86 -6.15
CA ILE A 63 2.98 4.65 -5.29
C ILE A 63 2.49 4.09 -3.95
N PHE A 64 2.92 2.88 -3.64
CA PHE A 64 2.71 2.21 -2.37
C PHE A 64 4.03 1.60 -1.94
N HIS A 65 4.36 1.75 -0.67
CA HIS A 65 5.43 1.01 -0.03
C HIS A 65 4.84 0.20 1.12
N TYR A 66 5.28 -1.03 1.25
CA TYR A 66 5.09 -1.85 2.43
C TYR A 66 6.44 -1.94 3.15
N TYR A 67 6.45 -1.64 4.44
CA TYR A 67 7.68 -1.70 5.21
C TYR A 67 7.42 -2.16 6.64
N LYS A 68 8.40 -2.88 7.19
CA LYS A 68 8.41 -3.35 8.58
C LYS A 68 9.77 -3.04 9.18
N GLY A 69 9.79 -2.25 10.25
CA GLY A 69 10.99 -1.86 10.98
C GLY A 69 11.10 -0.35 11.14
N LYS A 70 12.32 0.12 11.37
CA LYS A 70 12.63 1.53 11.64
C LYS A 70 12.74 2.33 10.36
N TYR A 71 12.00 3.44 10.28
CA TYR A 71 12.01 4.31 9.10
C TYR A 71 11.73 5.78 9.44
N ALA A 72 12.20 6.67 8.57
CA ALA A 72 11.82 8.08 8.54
C ALA A 72 10.72 8.31 7.50
N LEU A 73 9.88 9.31 7.71
CA LEU A 73 8.74 9.58 6.85
C LEU A 73 8.62 11.08 6.56
N HIS A 74 8.36 11.40 5.28
CA HIS A 74 8.14 12.76 4.84
C HIS A 74 6.77 13.30 5.32
N GLN A 75 6.70 14.60 5.68
CA GLN A 75 5.49 15.28 6.18
C GLN A 75 4.28 15.23 5.23
N ARG A 76 4.46 14.89 3.95
CA ARG A 76 3.39 14.73 2.95
C ARG A 76 3.27 13.29 2.44
N THR A 77 3.75 12.34 3.22
CA THR A 77 3.59 10.89 2.99
C THR A 77 2.83 10.33 4.18
N TYR A 78 1.74 9.63 3.89
CA TYR A 78 0.93 8.99 4.91
C TYR A 78 1.49 7.62 5.26
N ARG A 79 1.47 7.29 6.55
CA ARG A 79 1.59 5.94 7.07
C ARG A 79 0.20 5.42 7.45
N ILE A 80 -0.02 4.16 7.19
CA ILE A 80 -1.23 3.42 7.53
C ILE A 80 -0.77 2.20 8.30
N HIS A 81 -0.90 2.24 9.61
CA HIS A 81 -0.45 1.22 10.55
C HIS A 81 -1.66 0.52 11.18
N PRO A 82 -1.92 -0.76 10.87
CA PRO A 82 -2.98 -1.53 11.51
C PRO A 82 -2.76 -1.64 13.02
N ILE A 83 -3.84 -1.41 13.78
CA ILE A 83 -3.86 -1.55 15.24
C ILE A 83 -4.73 -2.74 15.68
N SER A 84 -5.39 -3.39 14.74
CA SER A 84 -6.25 -4.55 14.98
C SER A 84 -5.51 -5.83 14.62
N ASP A 85 -5.49 -6.79 15.54
CA ASP A 85 -4.94 -8.13 15.32
C ASP A 85 -5.72 -8.93 14.26
N ALA A 86 -6.89 -8.45 13.85
CA ALA A 86 -7.69 -9.08 12.80
C ALA A 86 -7.19 -8.77 11.39
N ILE A 87 -6.17 -7.91 11.23
CA ILE A 87 -5.68 -7.46 9.92
C ILE A 87 -4.21 -7.83 9.74
N ASN A 88 -3.93 -8.57 8.67
CA ASN A 88 -2.59 -8.75 8.16
C ASN A 88 -2.22 -7.52 7.31
N THR A 89 -1.16 -6.81 7.68
CA THR A 89 -0.72 -5.57 7.02
C THR A 89 -0.39 -5.78 5.53
N LYS A 90 0.19 -6.93 5.19
CA LYS A 90 0.54 -7.23 3.80
C LYS A 90 -0.69 -7.54 2.95
N PHE A 91 -1.72 -8.20 3.53
CA PHE A 91 -3.02 -8.34 2.89
C PHE A 91 -3.65 -6.97 2.61
N LEU A 92 -3.64 -6.08 3.60
CA LEU A 92 -4.14 -4.71 3.47
C LEU A 92 -3.37 -3.95 2.37
N TYR A 93 -2.05 -4.09 2.32
CA TYR A 93 -1.21 -3.51 1.26
C TYR A 93 -1.69 -3.94 -0.14
N TYR A 94 -1.85 -5.23 -0.38
CA TYR A 94 -2.31 -5.73 -1.68
C TYR A 94 -3.73 -5.27 -2.00
N TYR A 95 -4.62 -5.26 -1.02
CA TYR A 95 -5.99 -4.80 -1.21
C TYR A 95 -6.04 -3.30 -1.56
N MET A 96 -5.29 -2.47 -0.85
CA MET A 96 -5.18 -1.03 -1.14
C MET A 96 -4.55 -0.80 -2.51
N PHE A 97 -3.46 -1.48 -2.83
CA PHE A 97 -2.79 -1.37 -4.13
C PHE A 97 -3.75 -1.64 -5.31
N ALA A 98 -4.64 -2.61 -5.16
CA ALA A 98 -5.62 -2.98 -6.18
C ALA A 98 -6.83 -2.03 -6.29
N ASN A 99 -7.27 -1.43 -5.18
CA ASN A 99 -8.59 -0.81 -5.09
C ASN A 99 -8.57 0.69 -4.74
N PHE A 100 -7.53 1.18 -4.08
CA PHE A 100 -7.49 2.53 -3.52
C PHE A 100 -7.55 3.62 -4.60
N LYS A 101 -6.82 3.46 -5.71
CA LYS A 101 -6.85 4.44 -6.82
C LYS A 101 -8.26 4.62 -7.36
N LYS A 102 -8.97 3.51 -7.60
CA LYS A 102 -10.36 3.55 -8.08
C LYS A 102 -11.28 4.26 -7.08
N PHE A 103 -11.12 3.97 -5.79
CA PHE A 103 -11.90 4.63 -4.74
C PHE A 103 -11.67 6.14 -4.72
N ILE A 104 -10.41 6.61 -4.79
CA ILE A 104 -10.09 8.03 -4.81
C ILE A 104 -10.67 8.71 -6.05
N LEU A 105 -10.56 8.12 -7.22
CA LEU A 105 -11.10 8.67 -8.46
C LEU A 105 -12.63 8.76 -8.43
N MET A 106 -13.33 7.81 -7.80
CA MET A 106 -14.79 7.89 -7.63
C MET A 106 -15.24 9.02 -6.69
N LYS A 107 -14.40 9.39 -5.72
CA LYS A 107 -14.69 10.49 -4.78
C LYS A 107 -14.24 11.86 -5.28
N ALA A 108 -13.44 11.92 -6.32
CA ALA A 108 -12.95 13.17 -6.88
C ALA A 108 -14.03 13.86 -7.71
N VAL A 109 -14.18 15.17 -7.52
CA VAL A 109 -15.09 16.01 -8.30
C VAL A 109 -14.54 16.25 -9.72
N SER A 110 -13.26 16.02 -9.95
CA SER A 110 -12.58 16.14 -11.24
C SER A 110 -11.74 14.91 -11.55
N ALA A 111 -11.46 14.67 -12.83
CA ALA A 111 -10.67 13.52 -13.30
C ALA A 111 -9.22 13.48 -12.79
N THR A 112 -8.74 14.55 -12.16
CA THR A 112 -7.36 14.65 -11.65
C THR A 112 -7.37 14.90 -10.15
N VAL A 113 -6.84 13.92 -9.38
CA VAL A 113 -6.62 14.06 -7.94
C VAL A 113 -5.20 14.57 -7.72
N THR A 114 -5.07 15.79 -7.25
CA THR A 114 -3.76 16.42 -6.98
C THR A 114 -3.27 16.17 -5.55
N SER A 115 -4.18 15.95 -4.60
CA SER A 115 -3.86 15.65 -3.21
C SER A 115 -4.94 14.81 -2.54
N ILE A 116 -4.55 14.00 -1.56
CA ILE A 116 -5.46 13.30 -0.66
C ILE A 116 -5.28 13.81 0.76
N ARG A 117 -6.31 13.66 1.55
CA ARG A 117 -6.33 14.07 2.97
C ARG A 117 -6.65 12.87 3.85
N LYS A 118 -6.18 12.92 5.09
CA LYS A 118 -6.39 11.86 6.10
C LYS A 118 -7.84 11.34 6.13
N PRO A 119 -8.90 12.16 6.19
CA PRO A 119 -10.28 11.65 6.22
C PRO A 119 -10.67 10.84 4.97
N MET A 120 -10.08 11.14 3.80
CA MET A 120 -10.33 10.36 2.58
C MET A 120 -9.75 8.95 2.72
N ILE A 121 -8.55 8.83 3.31
CA ILE A 121 -7.92 7.54 3.56
C ILE A 121 -8.72 6.75 4.60
N GLU A 122 -9.11 7.38 5.69
CA GLU A 122 -9.85 6.76 6.80
C GLU A 122 -11.23 6.23 6.38
N THR A 123 -11.86 6.84 5.37
CA THR A 123 -13.16 6.38 4.84
C THR A 123 -13.05 5.27 3.80
N PHE A 124 -11.84 4.83 3.43
CA PHE A 124 -11.68 3.68 2.55
C PHE A 124 -12.12 2.41 3.28
N GLU A 125 -13.01 1.65 2.65
CA GLU A 125 -13.54 0.40 3.22
C GLU A 125 -12.69 -0.80 2.79
N VAL A 126 -12.36 -1.64 3.76
CA VAL A 126 -11.54 -2.83 3.56
C VAL A 126 -12.27 -4.07 4.08
N PRO A 127 -12.24 -5.18 3.32
CA PRO A 127 -12.80 -6.44 3.80
C PRO A 127 -11.88 -7.06 4.84
N ILE A 128 -12.48 -7.68 5.86
CA ILE A 128 -11.76 -8.40 6.90
C ILE A 128 -12.18 -9.89 6.86
N PRO A 129 -11.63 -10.68 5.92
CA PRO A 129 -11.81 -12.12 5.98
C PRO A 129 -11.01 -12.73 7.16
N PRO A 130 -11.23 -13.99 7.53
CA PRO A 130 -10.43 -14.67 8.54
C PRO A 130 -8.92 -14.55 8.24
N LEU A 131 -8.09 -14.46 9.29
CA LEU A 131 -6.62 -14.31 9.14
C LEU A 131 -5.98 -15.41 8.29
N GLU A 132 -6.48 -16.63 8.36
CA GLU A 132 -6.03 -17.75 7.52
C GLU A 132 -6.22 -17.44 6.03
N GLU A 133 -7.38 -16.89 5.66
CA GLU A 133 -7.66 -16.51 4.28
C GLU A 133 -6.81 -15.31 3.83
N GLN A 134 -6.59 -14.33 4.72
CA GLN A 134 -5.66 -13.22 4.45
C GLN A 134 -4.26 -13.75 4.18
N ALA A 135 -3.75 -14.66 5.03
CA ALA A 135 -2.43 -15.27 4.88
C ALA A 135 -2.33 -16.10 3.59
N ARG A 136 -3.39 -16.85 3.24
CA ARG A 136 -3.46 -17.61 1.98
C ARG A 136 -3.36 -16.69 0.77
N ILE A 137 -4.10 -15.59 0.75
CA ILE A 137 -4.08 -14.59 -0.34
C ILE A 137 -2.67 -13.97 -0.44
N VAL A 138 -2.09 -13.55 0.67
CA VAL A 138 -0.73 -12.99 0.72
C VAL A 138 0.28 -13.98 0.13
N SER A 139 0.26 -15.24 0.57
CA SER A 139 1.18 -16.27 0.07
C SER A 139 1.10 -16.45 -1.45
N ILE A 140 -0.10 -16.39 -2.03
CA ILE A 140 -0.29 -16.51 -3.49
C ILE A 140 0.27 -15.27 -4.19
N LEU A 141 -0.05 -14.06 -3.70
CA LEU A 141 0.38 -12.81 -4.33
C LEU A 141 1.89 -12.61 -4.23
N ASP A 142 2.52 -13.00 -3.10
CA ASP A 142 3.97 -12.97 -2.92
C ASP A 142 4.70 -13.85 -3.94
N ARG A 143 4.17 -15.05 -4.21
CA ARG A 143 4.74 -15.94 -5.23
C ARG A 143 4.64 -15.34 -6.62
N PHE A 144 3.51 -14.71 -6.95
CA PHE A 144 3.37 -14.02 -8.23
C PHE A 144 4.31 -12.82 -8.36
N GLU A 145 4.47 -12.02 -7.29
CA GLU A 145 5.37 -10.88 -7.27
C GLU A 145 6.83 -11.33 -7.47
N ALA A 146 7.25 -12.38 -6.76
CA ALA A 146 8.58 -12.97 -6.94
C ALA A 146 8.80 -13.44 -8.38
N LEU A 147 7.84 -14.18 -8.98
CA LEU A 147 7.91 -14.64 -10.35
C LEU A 147 7.97 -13.51 -11.38
N THR A 148 7.27 -12.38 -11.13
CA THR A 148 7.31 -11.23 -12.04
C THR A 148 8.60 -10.43 -11.90
N THR A 149 9.23 -10.45 -10.73
CA THR A 149 10.50 -9.75 -10.48
C THR A 149 11.70 -10.53 -11.07
N ASP A 150 11.71 -11.85 -10.94
CA ASP A 150 12.76 -12.71 -11.52
C ASP A 150 12.78 -12.69 -13.06
N LEU A 151 11.67 -12.30 -13.68
CA LEU A 151 11.51 -12.29 -15.14
C LEU A 151 11.93 -10.99 -15.83
N GLN A 152 12.54 -10.04 -15.14
CA GLN A 152 13.12 -8.86 -15.79
C GLN A 152 14.22 -9.21 -16.81
N THR A 153 14.64 -10.49 -16.86
CA THR A 153 15.57 -11.04 -17.84
C THR A 153 14.92 -11.85 -18.96
N GLY A 154 13.59 -12.01 -18.96
CA GLY A 154 12.84 -12.79 -19.96
C GLY A 154 12.51 -12.00 -21.24
N LEU A 155 11.93 -12.69 -22.22
CA LEU A 155 11.43 -12.06 -23.44
C LEU A 155 10.29 -11.07 -23.12
N PRO A 156 10.25 -9.88 -23.73
CA PRO A 156 9.25 -8.85 -23.44
C PRO A 156 7.79 -9.34 -23.50
N ALA A 157 7.48 -10.23 -24.45
CA ALA A 157 6.13 -10.81 -24.59
C ALA A 157 5.76 -11.73 -23.43
N GLU A 158 6.72 -12.47 -22.85
CA GLU A 158 6.49 -13.34 -21.71
C GLU A 158 6.29 -12.52 -20.42
N ILE A 159 7.05 -11.45 -20.26
CA ILE A 159 6.91 -10.50 -19.15
C ILE A 159 5.51 -9.90 -19.15
N GLU A 160 5.03 -9.43 -20.31
CA GLU A 160 3.71 -8.83 -20.44
C GLU A 160 2.59 -9.85 -20.18
N ALA A 161 2.69 -11.07 -20.71
CA ALA A 161 1.70 -12.13 -20.47
C ALA A 161 1.61 -12.49 -18.97
N ARG A 162 2.72 -12.58 -18.27
CA ARG A 162 2.73 -12.86 -16.82
C ARG A 162 2.22 -11.70 -16.00
N ARG A 163 2.49 -10.46 -16.42
CA ARG A 163 1.92 -9.27 -15.79
C ARG A 163 0.39 -9.27 -15.88
N GLN A 164 -0.16 -9.55 -17.07
CA GLN A 164 -1.61 -9.66 -17.27
C GLN A 164 -2.22 -10.79 -16.41
N GLN A 165 -1.55 -11.93 -16.34
CA GLN A 165 -1.95 -13.04 -15.48
C GLN A 165 -1.94 -12.65 -13.99
N TYR A 166 -0.90 -11.95 -13.53
CA TYR A 166 -0.83 -11.43 -12.17
C TYR A 166 -1.99 -10.48 -11.86
N GLU A 167 -2.26 -9.50 -12.72
CA GLU A 167 -3.35 -8.53 -12.54
C GLU A 167 -4.71 -9.22 -12.48
N TYR A 168 -4.94 -10.21 -13.34
CA TYR A 168 -6.16 -11.01 -13.34
C TYR A 168 -6.37 -11.75 -12.00
N TYR A 169 -5.38 -12.51 -11.56
CA TYR A 169 -5.50 -13.28 -10.31
C TYR A 169 -5.56 -12.38 -9.08
N ARG A 170 -4.77 -11.32 -9.05
CA ARG A 170 -4.83 -10.31 -7.98
C ARG A 170 -6.24 -9.74 -7.84
N ASN A 171 -6.82 -9.29 -8.93
CA ASN A 171 -8.16 -8.73 -8.91
C ASN A 171 -9.20 -9.77 -8.47
N LYS A 172 -9.09 -11.01 -8.96
CA LYS A 172 -9.98 -12.11 -8.57
C LYS A 172 -9.90 -12.46 -7.08
N LEU A 173 -8.68 -12.50 -6.52
CA LEU A 173 -8.43 -12.80 -5.11
C LEU A 173 -8.88 -11.67 -4.17
N LEU A 174 -8.80 -10.42 -4.65
CA LEU A 174 -9.11 -9.23 -3.88
C LEU A 174 -10.51 -8.66 -4.17
N THR A 175 -11.35 -9.39 -4.91
CA THR A 175 -12.77 -9.05 -5.12
C THR A 175 -13.60 -9.67 -4.02
N PHE A 176 -14.14 -8.83 -3.14
CA PHE A 176 -15.05 -9.23 -2.07
C PHE A 176 -16.44 -8.65 -2.32
N LYS A 177 -17.47 -9.40 -1.94
CA LYS A 177 -18.87 -8.93 -1.97
C LYS A 177 -19.26 -8.44 -0.58
N HIS A 178 -19.96 -7.31 -0.52
CA HIS A 178 -20.63 -6.89 0.71
C HIS A 178 -21.63 -7.98 1.10
N THR A 179 -21.48 -8.49 2.31
CA THR A 179 -22.53 -9.30 2.95
C THR A 179 -23.40 -8.36 3.76
N ALA A 180 -24.68 -8.35 3.45
CA ALA A 180 -25.68 -7.58 4.19
C ALA A 180 -25.77 -8.03 5.65
#